data_29182582e168f5431aff69c2d9eb62fb
#
_entry.id   29182582e168f5431aff69c2d9eb62fb
#
_cell.length_a   1.000
_cell.length_b   1.000
_cell.length_c   1.000
_cell.angle_alpha   90.00
_cell.angle_beta   90.00
_cell.angle_gamma   90.00
#
_symmetry.space_group_name_H-M   'P 1'
#
loop_
_entity.id
_entity.type
_entity.pdbx_description
1 polymer ?
#
loop_
_entity_poly.entity_id
_entity_poly.type
_entity_poly.pdbx_seq_one_letter_code
_entity_poly.pdbx_strand_id
1 'polypeptide(L)'
;MYSYMRSRNKVCIGDYLLCHAAFVLPAAFACYKTDGDLKKLKGNTAYLSRMIDANIEDCRAIRSAGHTILPKEDTDFESAAYRKTCLRFFKLICATSLGKICASDHAMNAVDEMSALDRDLRRFFEEVGADDPVWQALEREAGKYLQ
;
A
#
# COMPACT_ATOMS: atom_id res chain seq x y z
N MET A 1 -5.61 -4.53 -21.66
CA MET A 1 -7.00 -5.06 -21.59
C MET A 1 -6.98 -6.39 -20.86
N TYR A 2 -7.25 -6.40 -19.57
CA TYR A 2 -7.36 -7.64 -18.80
C TYR A 2 -8.83 -8.02 -18.66
N SER A 3 -9.36 -8.72 -19.68
CA SER A 3 -10.64 -9.43 -19.56
C SER A 3 -10.41 -10.66 -18.70
N TYR A 4 -10.58 -10.55 -17.39
CA TYR A 4 -10.47 -11.69 -16.51
C TYR A 4 -11.87 -12.26 -16.24
N MET A 5 -12.09 -13.48 -16.70
CA MET A 5 -13.29 -14.24 -16.43
C MET A 5 -13.51 -14.44 -14.93
N ARG A 6 -14.62 -13.93 -14.42
CA ARG A 6 -15.09 -14.14 -13.05
C ARG A 6 -15.47 -15.61 -12.85
N SER A 7 -14.58 -16.40 -12.29
CA SER A 7 -14.94 -17.70 -11.71
C SER A 7 -15.37 -17.49 -10.25
N ARG A 8 -16.60 -17.82 -9.92
CA ARG A 8 -17.30 -17.52 -8.66
C ARG A 8 -16.71 -18.11 -7.38
N ASN A 9 -15.57 -18.82 -7.41
CA ASN A 9 -14.98 -19.47 -6.21
C ASN A 9 -13.46 -19.62 -6.25
N LYS A 10 -12.74 -18.90 -7.11
CA LYS A 10 -11.27 -18.90 -7.08
C LYS A 10 -10.79 -17.49 -6.72
N VAL A 11 -9.88 -17.40 -5.73
CA VAL A 11 -9.11 -16.19 -5.48
C VAL A 11 -8.44 -15.80 -6.80
N CYS A 12 -8.84 -14.65 -7.34
CA CYS A 12 -8.22 -14.16 -8.56
C CYS A 12 -6.81 -13.65 -8.22
N ILE A 13 -5.78 -14.14 -8.91
CA ILE A 13 -4.41 -13.64 -8.74
C ILE A 13 -4.36 -12.11 -8.90
N GLY A 14 -5.15 -11.55 -9.82
CA GLY A 14 -5.26 -10.11 -10.02
C GLY A 14 -5.76 -9.37 -8.77
N ASP A 15 -6.79 -9.90 -8.10
CA ASP A 15 -7.31 -9.31 -6.85
C ASP A 15 -6.23 -9.32 -5.76
N TYR A 16 -5.50 -10.43 -5.63
CA TYR A 16 -4.41 -10.54 -4.66
C TYR A 16 -3.30 -9.52 -4.94
N LEU A 17 -2.86 -9.41 -6.20
CA LEU A 17 -1.78 -8.50 -6.59
C LEU A 17 -2.16 -7.03 -6.37
N LEU A 18 -3.40 -6.64 -6.69
CA LEU A 18 -3.89 -5.29 -6.43
C LEU A 18 -3.90 -4.97 -4.93
N CYS A 19 -4.47 -5.86 -4.12
CA CYS A 19 -4.52 -5.67 -2.67
C CYS A 19 -3.13 -5.67 -2.04
N HIS A 20 -2.23 -6.53 -2.52
CA HIS A 20 -0.84 -6.58 -2.07
C HIS A 20 -0.11 -5.27 -2.40
N ALA A 21 -0.22 -4.77 -3.61
CA ALA A 21 0.36 -3.49 -4.02
C ALA A 21 -0.16 -2.32 -3.19
N ALA A 22 -1.48 -2.26 -2.97
CA ALA A 22 -2.13 -1.24 -2.15
C ALA A 22 -1.65 -1.22 -0.69
N PHE A 23 -1.14 -2.33 -0.18
CA PHE A 23 -0.57 -2.43 1.17
C PHE A 23 0.94 -2.16 1.19
N VAL A 24 1.68 -2.71 0.24
CA VAL A 24 3.15 -2.67 0.22
C VAL A 24 3.70 -1.31 -0.19
N LEU A 25 3.06 -0.64 -1.16
CA LEU A 25 3.57 0.62 -1.69
C LEU A 25 3.60 1.76 -0.66
N PRO A 26 2.59 1.98 0.20
CA PRO A 26 2.72 2.97 1.27
C PRO A 26 3.92 2.73 2.20
N ALA A 27 4.26 1.46 2.47
CA ALA A 27 5.45 1.11 3.24
C ALA A 27 6.74 1.41 2.45
N ALA A 28 6.76 1.14 1.15
CA ALA A 28 7.88 1.50 0.28
C ALA A 28 8.08 3.04 0.22
N PHE A 29 7.00 3.81 0.11
CA PHE A 29 7.06 5.28 0.16
C PHE A 29 7.66 5.80 1.47
N ALA A 30 7.30 5.17 2.61
CA ALA A 30 7.90 5.49 3.90
C ALA A 30 9.42 5.20 3.93
N CYS A 31 9.85 4.09 3.33
CA CYS A 31 11.27 3.76 3.19
C CYS A 31 12.00 4.81 2.34
N TYR A 32 11.42 5.22 1.22
CA TYR A 32 12.01 6.21 0.32
C TYR A 32 12.08 7.60 0.97
N LYS A 33 11.03 8.02 1.65
CA LYS A 33 11.01 9.27 2.40
C LYS A 33 12.13 9.35 3.45
N THR A 34 12.48 8.24 4.05
CA THR A 34 13.46 8.16 5.14
C THR A 34 14.83 7.67 4.72
N ASP A 35 15.07 7.51 3.41
CA ASP A 35 16.31 6.93 2.87
C ASP A 35 16.65 5.55 3.48
N GLY A 36 15.63 4.71 3.66
CA GLY A 36 15.75 3.37 4.20
C GLY A 36 15.81 3.28 5.72
N ASP A 37 15.73 4.39 6.44
CA ASP A 37 15.74 4.41 7.90
C ASP A 37 14.35 4.66 8.49
N LEU A 38 13.54 3.61 8.57
CA LEU A 38 12.18 3.67 9.11
C LEU A 38 12.12 4.11 10.58
N LYS A 39 13.22 4.04 11.34
CA LYS A 39 13.27 4.52 12.73
C LYS A 39 13.03 6.03 12.82
N LYS A 40 13.27 6.78 11.75
CA LYS A 40 12.91 8.20 11.66
C LYS A 40 11.42 8.46 11.76
N LEU A 41 10.58 7.45 11.48
CA LEU A 41 9.12 7.51 11.62
C LEU A 41 8.64 6.97 12.96
N LYS A 42 9.53 6.49 13.84
CA LYS A 42 9.15 6.02 15.17
C LYS A 42 8.47 7.15 15.96
N GLY A 43 7.25 6.88 16.41
CA GLY A 43 6.44 7.87 17.13
C GLY A 43 5.70 8.87 16.23
N ASN A 44 5.95 8.90 14.92
CA ASN A 44 5.21 9.75 13.99
C ASN A 44 3.87 9.11 13.61
N THR A 45 2.95 9.08 14.57
CA THR A 45 1.62 8.48 14.40
C THR A 45 0.82 9.14 13.28
N ALA A 46 1.02 10.44 13.05
CA ALA A 46 0.35 11.17 11.98
C ALA A 46 0.74 10.63 10.60
N TYR A 47 2.02 10.41 10.36
CA TYR A 47 2.49 9.82 9.10
C TYR A 47 2.00 8.38 8.92
N LEU A 48 2.10 7.56 9.98
CA LEU A 48 1.63 6.17 9.94
C LEU A 48 0.12 6.09 9.70
N SER A 49 -0.67 7.03 10.24
CA SER A 49 -2.11 7.11 9.96
C SER A 49 -2.38 7.43 8.48
N ARG A 50 -1.59 8.30 7.86
CA ARG A 50 -1.71 8.60 6.43
C ARG A 50 -1.40 7.39 5.55
N MET A 51 -0.44 6.54 5.94
CA MET A 51 -0.20 5.29 5.22
C MET A 51 -1.43 4.39 5.23
N ILE A 52 -2.15 4.34 6.34
CA ILE A 52 -3.39 3.57 6.47
C ILE A 52 -4.50 4.22 5.64
N ASP A 53 -4.61 5.54 5.66
CA ASP A 53 -5.59 6.28 4.85
C ASP A 53 -5.38 6.03 3.36
N ALA A 54 -4.13 6.05 2.88
CA ALA A 54 -3.80 5.73 1.50
C ALA A 54 -4.20 4.29 1.14
N ASN A 55 -3.90 3.32 2.00
CA ASN A 55 -4.34 1.93 1.79
C ASN A 55 -5.87 1.82 1.73
N ILE A 56 -6.60 2.55 2.56
CA ILE A 56 -8.08 2.56 2.55
C ILE A 56 -8.62 3.18 1.27
N GLU A 57 -8.02 4.28 0.77
CA GLU A 57 -8.39 4.87 -0.53
C GLU A 57 -8.27 3.83 -1.65
N ASP A 58 -7.16 3.10 -1.67
CA ASP A 58 -6.91 2.07 -2.67
C ASP A 58 -7.88 0.89 -2.57
N CYS A 59 -8.14 0.42 -1.36
CA CYS A 59 -9.11 -0.64 -1.13
C CYS A 59 -10.51 -0.22 -1.59
N ARG A 60 -10.91 1.03 -1.41
CA ARG A 60 -12.17 1.57 -1.93
C ARG A 60 -12.20 1.54 -3.45
N ALA A 61 -11.12 1.99 -4.11
CA ALA A 61 -11.00 1.96 -5.56
C ALA A 61 -11.06 0.54 -6.11
N ILE A 62 -10.32 -0.38 -5.52
CA ILE A 62 -10.29 -1.80 -5.89
C ILE A 62 -11.68 -2.43 -5.76
N ARG A 63 -12.37 -2.18 -4.64
CA ARG A 63 -13.73 -2.68 -4.41
C ARG A 63 -14.74 -2.07 -5.40
N SER A 64 -14.66 -0.77 -5.65
CA SER A 64 -15.57 -0.08 -6.58
C SER A 64 -15.41 -0.56 -8.02
N ALA A 65 -14.22 -1.00 -8.39
CA ALA A 65 -13.95 -1.63 -9.69
C ALA A 65 -14.45 -3.09 -9.78
N GLY A 66 -15.04 -3.62 -8.72
CA GLY A 66 -15.62 -4.97 -8.69
C GLY A 66 -14.65 -6.08 -8.30
N HIS A 67 -13.44 -5.73 -7.84
CA HIS A 67 -12.48 -6.67 -7.30
C HIS A 67 -12.79 -7.04 -5.85
N THR A 68 -12.32 -8.23 -5.43
CA THR A 68 -12.45 -8.68 -4.04
C THR A 68 -11.26 -8.20 -3.21
N ILE A 69 -11.53 -7.63 -2.05
CA ILE A 69 -10.47 -7.29 -1.09
C ILE A 69 -9.95 -8.56 -0.43
N LEU A 70 -8.64 -8.72 -0.43
CA LEU A 70 -7.92 -9.87 0.11
C LEU A 70 -6.82 -9.43 1.07
N PRO A 71 -6.49 -10.20 2.11
CA PRO A 71 -7.22 -11.43 2.50
C PRO A 71 -8.64 -11.14 2.97
N LYS A 72 -9.50 -12.16 2.96
CA LYS A 72 -10.94 -11.99 3.30
C LYS A 72 -11.19 -11.45 4.72
N GLU A 73 -10.25 -11.70 5.64
CA GLU A 73 -10.27 -11.20 7.00
C GLU A 73 -10.20 -9.66 7.05
N ASP A 74 -9.62 -9.04 6.01
CA ASP A 74 -9.44 -7.60 5.89
C ASP A 74 -10.57 -6.93 5.07
N THR A 75 -11.66 -7.63 4.80
CA THR A 75 -12.78 -7.07 4.02
C THR A 75 -13.42 -5.85 4.69
N ASP A 76 -13.31 -5.71 6.01
CA ASP A 76 -13.76 -4.55 6.77
C ASP A 76 -12.61 -3.55 7.01
N PHE A 77 -11.95 -3.16 5.93
CA PHE A 77 -10.81 -2.23 5.97
C PHE A 77 -11.17 -0.81 6.42
N GLU A 78 -12.44 -0.45 6.47
CA GLU A 78 -12.90 0.84 7.00
C GLU A 78 -13.19 0.81 8.50
N SER A 79 -13.09 -0.35 9.14
CA SER A 79 -13.34 -0.50 10.57
C SER A 79 -12.24 0.11 11.44
N ALA A 80 -12.61 0.53 12.64
CA ALA A 80 -11.65 0.98 13.65
C ALA A 80 -10.69 -0.16 14.06
N ALA A 81 -11.15 -1.41 14.02
CA ALA A 81 -10.33 -2.59 14.32
C ALA A 81 -9.21 -2.78 13.29
N TYR A 82 -9.52 -2.67 12.01
CA TYR A 82 -8.53 -2.71 10.92
C TYR A 82 -7.48 -1.62 11.10
N ARG A 83 -7.90 -0.37 11.26
CA ARG A 83 -7.02 0.78 11.46
C ARG A 83 -6.08 0.57 12.66
N LYS A 84 -6.60 0.08 13.77
CA LYS A 84 -5.83 -0.19 14.98
C LYS A 84 -4.77 -1.29 14.76
N THR A 85 -5.13 -2.34 14.03
CA THR A 85 -4.22 -3.44 13.69
C THR A 85 -3.10 -2.94 12.78
N CYS A 86 -3.41 -2.24 11.70
CA CYS A 86 -2.42 -1.66 10.79
C CYS A 86 -1.48 -0.67 11.52
N LEU A 87 -2.02 0.18 12.38
CA LEU A 87 -1.21 1.13 13.13
C LEU A 87 -0.22 0.43 14.08
N ARG A 88 -0.64 -0.63 14.75
CA ARG A 88 0.24 -1.44 15.60
C ARG A 88 1.34 -2.08 14.77
N PHE A 89 1.00 -2.64 13.62
CA PHE A 89 1.96 -3.25 12.69
C PHE A 89 3.00 -2.24 12.21
N PHE A 90 2.59 -1.07 11.71
CA PHE A 90 3.53 -0.04 11.26
C PHE A 90 4.37 0.53 12.40
N LYS A 91 3.82 0.70 13.61
CA LYS A 91 4.60 1.09 14.78
C LYS A 91 5.69 0.06 15.11
N LEU A 92 5.37 -1.22 15.04
CA LEU A 92 6.32 -2.30 15.26
C LEU A 92 7.44 -2.28 14.21
N ILE A 93 7.11 -2.16 12.93
CA ILE A 93 8.07 -2.07 11.83
C ILE A 93 9.01 -0.89 12.01
N CYS A 94 8.50 0.29 12.37
CA CYS A 94 9.33 1.49 12.57
C CYS A 94 10.16 1.45 13.86
N ALA A 95 9.78 0.63 14.84
CA ALA A 95 10.46 0.55 16.13
C ALA A 95 11.54 -0.53 16.21
N THR A 96 11.53 -1.50 15.31
CA THR A 96 12.35 -2.71 15.41
C THR A 96 13.20 -2.95 14.16
N SER A 97 14.17 -3.85 14.26
CA SER A 97 14.98 -4.31 13.13
C SER A 97 14.17 -5.11 12.09
N LEU A 98 12.96 -5.58 12.44
CA LEU A 98 12.05 -6.21 11.47
C LEU A 98 11.72 -5.30 10.32
N GLY A 99 11.52 -4.00 10.58
CA GLY A 99 11.28 -3.02 9.52
C GLY A 99 12.42 -2.91 8.53
N LYS A 100 13.67 -3.03 8.98
CA LYS A 100 14.80 -3.07 8.09
C LYS A 100 14.75 -4.29 7.18
N ILE A 101 14.57 -5.48 7.74
CA ILE A 101 14.63 -6.75 7.02
C ILE A 101 13.42 -6.93 6.10
N CYS A 102 12.20 -6.68 6.62
CA CYS A 102 10.96 -7.01 5.92
C CYS A 102 10.49 -5.92 4.94
N ALA A 103 10.90 -4.67 5.14
CA ALA A 103 10.43 -3.56 4.33
C ALA A 103 11.58 -2.76 3.70
N SER A 104 12.46 -2.21 4.52
CA SER A 104 13.46 -1.25 4.06
C SER A 104 14.50 -1.85 3.12
N ASP A 105 15.09 -2.99 3.48
CA ASP A 105 16.10 -3.63 2.63
C ASP A 105 15.47 -4.08 1.30
N HIS A 106 14.24 -4.59 1.32
CA HIS A 106 13.53 -4.96 0.10
C HIS A 106 13.22 -3.73 -0.76
N ALA A 107 12.59 -2.70 -0.22
CA ALA A 107 12.22 -1.51 -0.96
C ALA A 107 13.43 -0.79 -1.56
N MET A 108 14.51 -0.65 -0.79
CA MET A 108 15.73 0.04 -1.24
C MET A 108 16.50 -0.75 -2.30
N ASN A 109 16.41 -2.07 -2.33
CA ASN A 109 17.05 -2.92 -3.34
C ASN A 109 16.17 -3.18 -4.56
N ALA A 110 14.87 -2.94 -4.49
CA ALA A 110 13.89 -3.20 -5.54
C ALA A 110 13.19 -1.91 -6.02
N VAL A 111 13.91 -0.79 -6.09
CA VAL A 111 13.34 0.52 -6.47
C VAL A 111 12.66 0.47 -7.83
N ASP A 112 13.28 -0.15 -8.83
CA ASP A 112 12.71 -0.26 -10.18
C ASP A 112 11.43 -1.08 -10.19
N GLU A 113 11.40 -2.17 -9.43
CA GLU A 113 10.21 -3.01 -9.26
C GLU A 113 9.06 -2.24 -8.57
N MET A 114 9.37 -1.55 -7.47
CA MET A 114 8.37 -0.75 -6.76
C MET A 114 7.87 0.42 -7.60
N SER A 115 8.74 1.06 -8.39
CA SER A 115 8.35 2.11 -9.32
C SER A 115 7.45 1.59 -10.44
N ALA A 116 7.73 0.40 -10.96
CA ALA A 116 6.88 -0.24 -11.96
C ALA A 116 5.50 -0.59 -11.38
N LEU A 117 5.48 -1.14 -10.17
CA LEU A 117 4.25 -1.49 -9.47
C LEU A 117 3.39 -0.25 -9.16
N ASP A 118 4.02 0.85 -8.75
CA ASP A 118 3.35 2.13 -8.51
C ASP A 118 2.74 2.68 -9.80
N ARG A 119 3.47 2.68 -10.91
CA ARG A 119 2.94 3.11 -12.21
C ARG A 119 1.73 2.29 -12.67
N ASP A 120 1.78 0.97 -12.47
CA ASP A 120 0.67 0.09 -12.85
C ASP A 120 -0.56 0.33 -11.98
N LEU A 121 -0.37 0.54 -10.68
CA LEU A 121 -1.46 0.84 -9.76
C LEU A 121 -2.06 2.23 -10.04
N ARG A 122 -1.24 3.24 -10.33
CA ARG A 122 -1.72 4.57 -10.75
C ARG A 122 -2.58 4.50 -12.00
N ARG A 123 -2.13 3.75 -13.02
CA ARG A 123 -2.92 3.56 -14.23
C ARG A 123 -4.27 2.93 -13.93
N PHE A 124 -4.30 1.94 -13.04
CA PHE A 124 -5.54 1.34 -12.59
C PHE A 124 -6.46 2.39 -11.91
N PHE A 125 -5.92 3.21 -11.00
CA PHE A 125 -6.70 4.26 -10.33
C PHE A 125 -7.24 5.31 -11.30
N GLU A 126 -6.46 5.72 -12.29
CA GLU A 126 -6.90 6.63 -13.35
C GLU A 126 -8.05 6.02 -14.18
N GLU A 127 -7.92 4.75 -14.57
CA GLU A 127 -8.94 4.03 -15.35
C GLU A 127 -10.27 3.89 -14.61
N VAL A 128 -10.25 3.72 -13.28
CA VAL A 128 -11.47 3.58 -12.46
C VAL A 128 -11.96 4.91 -11.88
N GLY A 129 -11.25 6.02 -12.13
CA GLY A 129 -11.62 7.33 -11.61
C GLY A 129 -11.52 7.41 -10.08
N ALA A 130 -10.49 6.82 -9.50
CA ALA A 130 -10.30 6.80 -8.05
C ALA A 130 -9.99 8.18 -7.48
N ASP A 131 -10.48 8.45 -6.27
CA ASP A 131 -10.12 9.61 -5.47
C ASP A 131 -9.11 9.16 -4.40
N ASP A 132 -7.82 9.46 -4.64
CA ASP A 132 -6.69 8.98 -3.85
C ASP A 132 -5.71 10.10 -3.43
N PRO A 133 -6.17 11.21 -2.85
CA PRO A 133 -5.33 12.37 -2.52
C PRO A 133 -4.24 12.06 -1.50
N VAL A 134 -4.50 11.17 -0.55
CA VAL A 134 -3.50 10.80 0.48
C VAL A 134 -2.39 9.94 -0.14
N TRP A 135 -2.75 9.01 -1.01
CA TRP A 135 -1.79 8.23 -1.78
C TRP A 135 -0.86 9.13 -2.58
N GLN A 136 -1.42 10.03 -3.37
CA GLN A 136 -0.65 10.97 -4.19
C GLN A 136 0.28 11.86 -3.35
N ALA A 137 -0.14 12.26 -2.16
CA ALA A 137 0.69 13.04 -1.25
C ALA A 137 1.89 12.23 -0.74
N LEU A 138 1.69 10.98 -0.34
CA LEU A 138 2.78 10.09 0.10
C LEU A 138 3.76 9.77 -1.04
N GLU A 139 3.24 9.55 -2.24
CA GLU A 139 4.04 9.32 -3.44
C GLU A 139 4.96 10.52 -3.75
N ARG A 140 4.42 11.74 -3.71
CA ARG A 140 5.23 12.96 -3.89
C ARG A 140 6.32 13.11 -2.84
N GLU A 141 6.04 12.74 -1.59
CA GLU A 141 7.03 12.76 -0.51
C GLU A 141 8.16 11.73 -0.69
N ALA A 142 7.88 10.63 -1.40
CA ALA A 142 8.86 9.61 -1.77
C ALA A 142 9.69 9.97 -3.02
N GLY A 143 9.32 10.99 -3.72
CA GLY A 143 9.56 11.43 -5.09
C GLY A 143 10.91 11.17 -5.75
N LYS A 144 12.05 11.25 -5.03
CA LYS A 144 13.36 11.05 -5.67
C LYS A 144 13.63 9.60 -6.13
N TYR A 145 12.88 8.64 -5.61
CA TYR A 145 13.02 7.22 -5.94
C TYR A 145 12.00 6.73 -6.98
N LEU A 146 10.95 7.51 -7.24
CA LEU A 146 9.81 7.12 -8.07
C LEU A 146 9.75 7.91 -9.39
N GLN A 147 10.88 8.12 -10.03
CA GLN A 147 10.95 8.83 -11.31
C GLN A 147 10.71 7.93 -12.51
#